data_681beb4babc2bf598993583298094511
#
_entry.id   681beb4babc2bf598993583298094511
#
_cell.length_a   1.000
_cell.length_b   1.000
_cell.length_c   1.000
_cell.angle_alpha   90.00
_cell.angle_beta   90.00
_cell.angle_gamma   90.00
#
_symmetry.space_group_name_H-M   'P 1'
#
loop_
_entity.id
_entity.type
_entity.pdbx_description
1 polymer ?
#
loop_
_entity_poly.entity_id
_entity_poly.type
_entity_poly.pdbx_seq_one_letter_code
_entity_poly.pdbx_strand_id
1 'polypeptide(L)'
;MNIYSKTDIGLKREQNQDCVWSEMLTEGACAAVLCDGMGGETHGELASRMAVEIISKRIRENFSELMSRNTVRNLLITAVSAANSAVSDESARHSGAVMGTTCVAAIVSGGMAYIVNVGDSRCYHLFSSDDSDCIQQITRDHSHVQD
;
A
#
# COMPACT_ATOMS: atom_id res chain seq x y z
N MET A 1 13.75 15.28 -0.01
CA MET A 1 13.15 14.02 0.47
C MET A 1 13.73 12.88 -0.35
N ASN A 2 13.98 11.71 0.25
CA ASN A 2 14.45 10.51 -0.47
C ASN A 2 13.43 9.39 -0.25
N ILE A 3 13.22 8.55 -1.26
CA ILE A 3 12.33 7.40 -1.19
C ILE A 3 13.04 6.18 -1.78
N TYR A 4 12.89 5.04 -1.10
CA TYR A 4 13.47 3.77 -1.51
C TYR A 4 12.44 2.65 -1.35
N SER A 5 12.49 1.69 -2.24
CA SER A 5 11.67 0.49 -2.15
C SER A 5 12.49 -0.75 -2.49
N LYS A 6 12.15 -1.86 -1.88
CA LYS A 6 12.74 -3.17 -2.15
C LYS A 6 11.71 -4.24 -1.92
N THR A 7 11.71 -5.26 -2.75
CA THR A 7 11.03 -6.53 -2.55
C THR A 7 11.98 -7.67 -2.85
N ASP A 8 11.77 -8.83 -2.25
CA ASP A 8 12.63 -10.00 -2.39
C ASP A 8 11.79 -11.27 -2.21
N ILE A 9 11.99 -12.26 -3.06
CA ILE A 9 11.27 -13.53 -3.01
C ILE A 9 11.61 -14.37 -1.77
N GLY A 10 12.79 -14.11 -1.16
CA GLY A 10 13.33 -14.91 -0.06
C GLY A 10 13.85 -16.28 -0.53
N LEU A 11 14.16 -17.13 0.47
CA LEU A 11 14.85 -18.41 0.23
C LEU A 11 13.91 -19.62 0.11
N LYS A 12 12.60 -19.45 0.37
CA LYS A 12 11.64 -20.58 0.49
C LYS A 12 10.49 -20.52 -0.49
N ARG A 13 10.18 -19.34 -1.02
CA ARG A 13 9.06 -19.16 -1.95
C ARG A 13 9.51 -19.35 -3.39
N GLU A 14 8.65 -19.88 -4.23
CA GLU A 14 8.87 -19.99 -5.69
C GLU A 14 8.46 -18.74 -6.43
N GLN A 15 7.55 -17.95 -5.86
CA GLN A 15 7.05 -16.70 -6.43
C GLN A 15 7.01 -15.59 -5.36
N ASN A 16 7.29 -14.39 -5.78
CA ASN A 16 7.10 -13.19 -4.97
C ASN A 16 5.69 -12.66 -5.21
N GLN A 17 4.85 -12.75 -4.19
CA GLN A 17 3.48 -12.24 -4.24
C GLN A 17 3.35 -10.81 -3.69
N ASP A 18 4.45 -10.23 -3.22
CA ASP A 18 4.52 -8.84 -2.82
C ASP A 18 4.70 -7.94 -4.04
N CYS A 19 4.01 -6.83 -4.03
CA CYS A 19 4.21 -5.76 -5.00
C CYS A 19 4.39 -4.43 -4.30
N VAL A 20 5.38 -3.65 -4.73
CA VAL A 20 5.69 -2.34 -4.17
C VAL A 20 5.87 -1.31 -5.27
N TRP A 21 5.37 -0.11 -5.03
CA TRP A 21 5.63 1.08 -5.82
C TRP A 21 5.95 2.25 -4.91
N SER A 22 6.92 3.05 -5.32
CA SER A 22 7.24 4.32 -4.66
C SER A 22 7.75 5.35 -5.66
N GLU A 23 7.36 6.61 -5.48
CA GLU A 23 7.69 7.69 -6.41
C GLU A 23 7.70 9.05 -5.72
N MET A 24 8.60 9.91 -6.17
CA MET A 24 8.50 11.35 -5.89
C MET A 24 7.45 11.94 -6.82
N LEU A 25 6.35 12.43 -6.26
CA LEU A 25 5.26 13.06 -7.02
C LEU A 25 5.61 14.50 -7.43
N THR A 26 6.34 15.18 -6.54
CA THR A 26 6.86 16.54 -6.73
C THR A 26 8.15 16.67 -5.90
N GLU A 27 8.79 17.85 -5.89
CA GLU A 27 9.95 18.11 -5.03
C GLU A 27 9.60 17.99 -3.53
N GLY A 28 8.35 18.32 -3.16
CA GLY A 28 7.86 18.33 -1.78
C GLY A 28 6.96 17.17 -1.39
N ALA A 29 6.63 16.26 -2.31
CA ALA A 29 5.71 15.17 -2.06
C ALA A 29 6.17 13.84 -2.63
N CYS A 30 5.93 12.76 -1.90
CA CYS A 30 6.14 11.40 -2.37
C CYS A 30 4.97 10.49 -2.01
N ALA A 31 4.89 9.35 -2.70
CA ALA A 31 3.93 8.31 -2.39
C ALA A 31 4.56 6.92 -2.46
N ALA A 32 4.00 6.01 -1.69
CA ALA A 32 4.35 4.60 -1.73
C ALA A 32 3.09 3.73 -1.56
N VAL A 33 3.10 2.56 -2.20
CA VAL A 33 2.08 1.52 -2.08
C VAL A 33 2.79 0.19 -1.93
N LEU A 34 2.37 -0.60 -0.94
CA LEU A 34 2.83 -1.96 -0.71
C LEU A 34 1.62 -2.86 -0.57
N CYS A 35 1.64 -3.98 -1.29
CA CYS A 35 0.60 -4.99 -1.29
C CYS A 35 1.22 -6.38 -1.15
N ASP A 36 0.73 -7.18 -0.21
CA ASP A 36 1.09 -8.60 -0.02
C ASP A 36 -0.08 -9.45 -0.51
N GLY A 37 0.16 -10.18 -1.58
CA GLY A 37 -0.87 -10.95 -2.27
C GLY A 37 -1.11 -12.31 -1.63
N MET A 38 -2.39 -12.73 -1.57
CA MET A 38 -2.82 -14.05 -1.13
C MET A 38 -3.76 -14.69 -2.15
N GLY A 39 -3.71 -16.03 -2.26
CA GLY A 39 -4.62 -16.76 -3.16
C GLY A 39 -3.97 -17.87 -3.98
N GLY A 40 -2.99 -18.57 -3.44
CA GLY A 40 -2.25 -19.62 -4.15
C GLY A 40 -1.22 -19.08 -5.12
N GLU A 41 -0.57 -19.98 -5.90
CA GLU A 41 0.69 -19.68 -6.60
C GLU A 41 0.66 -18.49 -7.57
N THR A 42 -0.45 -18.23 -8.26
CA THR A 42 -0.51 -17.15 -9.28
C THR A 42 -1.48 -16.02 -8.94
N HIS A 43 -2.47 -16.29 -8.11
CA HIS A 43 -3.55 -15.35 -7.86
C HIS A 43 -3.15 -14.23 -6.88
N GLY A 44 -2.26 -14.52 -5.92
CA GLY A 44 -1.74 -13.52 -5.00
C GLY A 44 -0.89 -12.47 -5.71
N GLU A 45 0.04 -12.89 -6.59
CA GLU A 45 0.84 -11.98 -7.42
C GLU A 45 -0.03 -11.08 -8.31
N LEU A 46 -1.06 -11.66 -8.93
CA LEU A 46 -1.99 -10.90 -9.76
C LEU A 46 -2.74 -9.85 -8.92
N ALA A 47 -3.25 -10.23 -7.74
CA ALA A 47 -3.97 -9.34 -6.87
C ALA A 47 -3.13 -8.15 -6.39
N SER A 48 -1.92 -8.41 -5.88
CA SER A 48 -1.01 -7.37 -5.39
C SER A 48 -0.59 -6.41 -6.50
N ARG A 49 -0.25 -6.95 -7.69
CA ARG A 49 0.12 -6.14 -8.84
C ARG A 49 -1.03 -5.26 -9.34
N MET A 50 -2.24 -5.81 -9.50
CA MET A 50 -3.43 -5.04 -9.88
C MET A 50 -3.71 -3.91 -8.89
N ALA A 51 -3.64 -4.20 -7.59
CA ALA A 51 -3.88 -3.20 -6.57
C ALA A 51 -2.86 -2.06 -6.63
N VAL A 52 -1.56 -2.38 -6.72
CA VAL A 52 -0.49 -1.38 -6.83
C VAL A 52 -0.66 -0.53 -8.10
N GLU A 53 -0.94 -1.14 -9.25
CA GLU A 53 -1.13 -0.43 -10.52
C GLU A 53 -2.29 0.56 -10.46
N ILE A 54 -3.44 0.13 -9.94
CA ILE A 54 -4.64 0.98 -9.84
C ILE A 54 -4.41 2.13 -8.87
N ILE A 55 -3.86 1.84 -7.68
CA ILE A 55 -3.65 2.87 -6.65
C ILE A 55 -2.59 3.87 -7.10
N SER A 56 -1.44 3.40 -7.61
CA SER A 56 -0.36 4.28 -8.07
C SER A 56 -0.80 5.18 -9.23
N LYS A 57 -1.54 4.63 -10.19
CA LYS A 57 -2.10 5.40 -11.30
C LYS A 57 -3.03 6.51 -10.80
N ARG A 58 -3.96 6.18 -9.90
CA ARG A 58 -4.89 7.17 -9.35
C ARG A 58 -4.18 8.27 -8.58
N ILE A 59 -3.13 7.92 -7.82
CA ILE A 59 -2.32 8.92 -7.10
C ILE A 59 -1.62 9.83 -8.11
N ARG A 60 -0.91 9.28 -9.10
CA ARG A 60 -0.19 10.09 -10.11
C ARG A 60 -1.10 11.04 -10.87
N GLU A 61 -2.28 10.57 -11.29
CA GLU A 61 -3.19 11.33 -12.14
C GLU A 61 -3.97 12.41 -11.38
N ASN A 62 -4.15 12.27 -10.08
CA ASN A 62 -5.05 13.13 -9.33
C ASN A 62 -4.39 13.89 -8.19
N PHE A 63 -3.17 13.55 -7.76
CA PHE A 63 -2.52 14.25 -6.67
C PHE A 63 -2.05 15.65 -7.08
N SER A 64 -2.25 16.62 -6.18
CA SER A 64 -1.68 17.98 -6.27
C SER A 64 -1.32 18.46 -4.87
N GLU A 65 -0.21 19.16 -4.73
CA GLU A 65 0.20 19.79 -3.46
C GLU A 65 -0.79 20.86 -2.97
N LEU A 66 -1.64 21.38 -3.87
CA LEU A 66 -2.68 22.35 -3.53
C LEU A 66 -3.93 21.70 -2.91
N MET A 67 -3.99 20.39 -2.85
CA MET A 67 -5.11 19.67 -2.27
C MET A 67 -5.25 19.95 -0.77
N SER A 68 -6.49 20.08 -0.32
CA SER A 68 -6.78 20.07 1.11
C SER A 68 -6.46 18.71 1.74
N ARG A 69 -6.22 18.67 3.07
CA ARG A 69 -5.99 17.43 3.81
C ARG A 69 -7.10 16.39 3.57
N ASN A 70 -8.34 16.82 3.55
CA ASN A 70 -9.48 15.93 3.30
C ASN A 70 -9.48 15.40 1.86
N THR A 71 -9.07 16.21 0.88
CA THR A 71 -8.99 15.78 -0.51
C THR A 71 -7.92 14.70 -0.71
N VAL A 72 -6.72 14.87 -0.09
CA VAL A 72 -5.67 13.84 -0.14
C VAL A 72 -6.12 12.54 0.54
N ARG A 73 -6.77 12.65 1.70
CA ARG A 73 -7.34 11.49 2.39
C ARG A 73 -8.36 10.75 1.52
N ASN A 74 -9.28 11.49 0.89
CA ASN A 74 -10.30 10.91 0.03
C ASN A 74 -9.70 10.28 -1.23
N LEU A 75 -8.62 10.86 -1.79
CA LEU A 75 -7.89 10.28 -2.90
C LEU A 75 -7.39 8.87 -2.55
N LEU A 76 -6.73 8.70 -1.39
CA LEU A 76 -6.27 7.38 -0.94
C LEU A 76 -7.42 6.39 -0.74
N ILE A 77 -8.49 6.81 -0.04
CA ILE A 77 -9.65 5.94 0.22
C ILE A 77 -10.28 5.48 -1.09
N THR A 78 -10.52 6.40 -2.03
CA THR A 78 -11.14 6.06 -3.31
C THR A 78 -10.23 5.24 -4.22
N ALA A 79 -8.91 5.45 -4.15
CA ALA A 79 -7.95 4.64 -4.89
C ALA A 79 -7.96 3.19 -4.40
N VAL A 80 -7.93 2.98 -3.07
CA VAL A 80 -8.00 1.64 -2.47
C VAL A 80 -9.34 0.98 -2.73
N SER A 81 -10.45 1.70 -2.64
CA SER A 81 -11.79 1.17 -2.95
C SER A 81 -11.88 0.69 -4.40
N ALA A 82 -11.31 1.45 -5.34
CA ALA A 82 -11.31 1.05 -6.75
C ALA A 82 -10.44 -0.20 -6.99
N ALA A 83 -9.28 -0.30 -6.33
CA ALA A 83 -8.45 -1.48 -6.39
C ALA A 83 -9.17 -2.71 -5.82
N ASN A 84 -9.84 -2.56 -4.67
CA ASN A 84 -10.62 -3.63 -4.06
C ASN A 84 -11.74 -4.13 -4.99
N SER A 85 -12.48 -3.23 -5.63
CA SER A 85 -13.51 -3.63 -6.61
C SER A 85 -12.90 -4.42 -7.77
N ALA A 86 -11.80 -3.94 -8.35
CA ALA A 86 -11.15 -4.60 -9.47
C ALA A 86 -10.61 -6.00 -9.11
N VAL A 87 -9.96 -6.13 -7.94
CA VAL A 87 -9.46 -7.42 -7.45
C VAL A 87 -10.61 -8.38 -7.15
N SER A 88 -11.71 -7.88 -6.57
CA SER A 88 -12.91 -8.68 -6.30
C SER A 88 -13.57 -9.18 -7.58
N ASP A 89 -13.71 -8.32 -8.60
CA ASP A 89 -14.28 -8.68 -9.90
C ASP A 89 -13.40 -9.72 -10.61
N GLU A 90 -12.08 -9.60 -10.53
CA GLU A 90 -11.14 -10.56 -11.11
C GLU A 90 -11.21 -11.90 -10.36
N SER A 91 -11.26 -11.88 -9.03
CA SER A 91 -11.46 -13.08 -8.21
C SER A 91 -12.72 -13.84 -8.59
N ALA A 92 -13.82 -13.14 -8.87
CA ALA A 92 -15.07 -13.76 -9.29
C ALA A 92 -14.99 -14.45 -10.66
N ARG A 93 -14.07 -14.05 -11.53
CA ARG A 93 -13.82 -14.70 -12.84
C ARG A 93 -13.04 -16.02 -12.72
N HIS A 94 -12.28 -16.17 -11.64
CA HIS A 94 -11.50 -17.37 -11.37
C HIS A 94 -12.28 -18.31 -10.44
N SER A 95 -13.21 -19.08 -10.99
CA SER A 95 -14.14 -19.97 -10.26
C SER A 95 -13.45 -20.79 -9.17
N GLY A 96 -13.71 -20.44 -7.91
CA GLY A 96 -13.23 -21.18 -6.72
C GLY A 96 -11.84 -20.81 -6.21
N ALA A 97 -11.12 -19.90 -6.85
CA ALA A 97 -9.85 -19.40 -6.34
C ALA A 97 -10.08 -18.20 -5.41
N VAL A 98 -9.55 -18.26 -4.20
CA VAL A 98 -9.48 -17.10 -3.32
C VAL A 98 -8.34 -16.21 -3.81
N MET A 99 -8.65 -14.97 -4.18
CA MET A 99 -7.69 -13.98 -4.63
C MET A 99 -7.86 -12.70 -3.81
N GLY A 100 -6.80 -12.19 -3.24
CA GLY A 100 -6.82 -10.99 -2.44
C GLY A 100 -5.41 -10.43 -2.21
N THR A 101 -5.36 -9.29 -1.57
CA THR A 101 -4.10 -8.66 -1.18
C THR A 101 -4.30 -7.72 0.00
N THR A 102 -3.27 -7.58 0.82
CA THR A 102 -3.17 -6.46 1.76
C THR A 102 -2.90 -5.16 1.00
N CYS A 103 -3.02 -4.05 1.66
CA CYS A 103 -2.60 -2.76 1.12
C CYS A 103 -2.17 -1.81 2.24
N VAL A 104 -0.96 -1.30 2.15
CA VAL A 104 -0.53 -0.09 2.85
C VAL A 104 -0.15 0.94 1.79
N ALA A 105 -0.84 2.07 1.77
CA ALA A 105 -0.50 3.16 0.87
C ALA A 105 -0.33 4.46 1.65
N ALA A 106 0.66 5.26 1.25
CA ALA A 106 0.99 6.52 1.88
C ALA A 106 1.23 7.62 0.86
N ILE A 107 0.82 8.83 1.20
CA ILE A 107 1.25 10.08 0.56
C ILE A 107 1.86 10.95 1.64
N VAL A 108 3.08 11.43 1.41
CA VAL A 108 3.76 12.40 2.30
C VAL A 108 3.85 13.73 1.56
N SER A 109 3.27 14.77 2.11
CA SER A 109 3.24 16.11 1.52
C SER A 109 3.00 17.16 2.59
N GLY A 110 3.64 18.31 2.48
CA GLY A 110 3.43 19.46 3.38
C GLY A 110 3.69 19.13 4.87
N GLY A 111 4.66 18.27 5.17
CA GLY A 111 4.99 17.83 6.53
C GLY A 111 3.99 16.83 7.14
N MET A 112 3.07 16.31 6.35
CA MET A 112 2.05 15.34 6.78
C MET A 112 2.20 14.03 6.03
N ALA A 113 1.98 12.91 6.74
CA ALA A 113 1.83 11.60 6.16
C ALA A 113 0.35 11.17 6.20
N TYR A 114 -0.21 10.88 5.05
CA TYR A 114 -1.55 10.31 4.89
C TYR A 114 -1.40 8.84 4.59
N ILE A 115 -1.95 7.99 5.46
CA ILE A 115 -1.76 6.54 5.40
C ILE A 115 -3.12 5.86 5.38
N VAL A 116 -3.27 4.87 4.51
CA VAL A 116 -4.38 3.92 4.49
C VAL A 116 -3.84 2.51 4.64
N ASN A 117 -4.52 1.69 5.43
CA ASN A 117 -4.16 0.29 5.66
C ASN A 117 -5.36 -0.63 5.51
N VAL A 118 -5.15 -1.75 4.83
CA VAL A 118 -6.06 -2.90 4.73
C VAL A 118 -5.23 -4.16 4.88
N GLY A 119 -5.53 -4.97 5.89
CA GLY A 119 -4.81 -6.19 6.21
C GLY A 119 -3.77 -6.02 7.33
N ASP A 120 -2.76 -6.87 7.36
CA ASP A 120 -1.73 -6.98 8.38
C ASP A 120 -0.33 -6.51 7.94
N SER A 121 -0.20 -5.97 6.75
CA SER A 121 0.99 -5.21 6.34
C SER A 121 1.08 -3.93 7.15
N ARG A 122 2.30 -3.51 7.53
CA ARG A 122 2.50 -2.50 8.55
C ARG A 122 3.23 -1.26 8.04
N CYS A 123 2.91 -0.12 8.64
CA CYS A 123 3.65 1.13 8.49
C CYS A 123 4.21 1.56 9.83
N TYR A 124 5.48 1.97 9.84
CA TYR A 124 6.19 2.44 11.01
C TYR A 124 6.70 3.86 10.81
N HIS A 125 6.68 4.64 11.87
CA HIS A 125 7.33 5.94 11.97
C HIS A 125 8.61 5.80 12.80
N LEU A 126 9.74 6.15 12.20
CA LEU A 126 11.01 6.25 12.89
C LEU A 126 11.29 7.74 13.13
N PHE A 127 11.62 8.09 14.36
CA PHE A 127 11.93 9.46 14.76
C PHE A 127 12.94 9.46 15.91
N SER A 128 13.67 10.55 16.06
CA SER A 128 14.61 10.73 17.18
C SER A 128 13.96 11.63 18.23
N SER A 129 14.05 11.22 19.49
CA SER A 129 13.58 11.99 20.65
C SER A 129 14.61 11.85 21.78
N ASP A 130 15.04 12.97 22.34
CA ASP A 130 15.94 13.04 23.52
C ASP A 130 17.19 12.11 23.39
N ASP A 131 17.94 12.24 22.29
CA ASP A 131 19.13 11.45 21.94
C ASP A 131 18.91 9.94 21.73
N SER A 132 17.68 9.50 21.55
CA SER A 132 17.35 8.11 21.23
C SER A 132 16.50 7.99 19.98
N ASP A 133 16.78 6.93 19.19
CA ASP A 133 15.97 6.56 18.05
C ASP A 133 14.73 5.79 18.51
N CYS A 134 13.57 6.22 18.05
CA CYS A 134 12.28 5.64 18.37
C CYS A 134 11.61 5.06 17.13
N ILE A 135 10.88 3.97 17.32
CA ILE A 135 10.03 3.36 16.30
C ILE A 135 8.61 3.23 16.82
N GLN A 136 7.64 3.66 16.03
CA GLN A 136 6.23 3.53 16.35
C GLN A 136 5.48 2.89 15.18
N GLN A 137 4.73 1.82 15.45
CA GLN A 137 3.79 1.27 14.48
C GLN A 137 2.59 2.21 14.36
N ILE A 138 2.32 2.67 13.14
CA ILE A 138 1.22 3.61 12.84
C ILE A 138 -0.07 2.85 12.48
N THR A 139 0.07 1.73 11.77
CA THR A 139 -1.07 0.90 11.35
C THR A 139 -1.48 -0.07 12.45
N ARG A 140 -2.75 -0.48 12.41
CA ARG A 140 -3.27 -1.60 13.21
C ARG A 140 -3.56 -2.78 12.29
N ASP A 141 -3.12 -3.96 12.69
CA ASP A 141 -3.36 -5.19 11.92
C ASP A 141 -4.85 -5.51 11.87
N HIS A 142 -5.36 -5.80 10.68
CA HIS A 142 -6.70 -6.33 10.44
C HIS A 142 -6.57 -7.85 10.22
N SER A 143 -6.24 -8.59 11.26
CA SER A 143 -6.19 -10.05 11.21
C SER A 143 -7.27 -10.66 12.11
N HIS A 144 -7.73 -11.87 11.76
CA HIS A 144 -8.68 -12.62 12.60
C HIS A 144 -8.02 -13.26 13.82
N VAL A 145 -6.69 -13.19 13.94
CA VAL A 145 -5.91 -13.65 15.07
C VAL A 145 -5.46 -12.43 15.85
N GLN A 146 -6.36 -11.87 16.66
CA GLN A 146 -6.01 -10.96 17.72
C GLN A 146 -6.23 -11.69 19.04
N ASP A 147 -5.12 -12.00 19.69
CA ASP A 147 -5.08 -12.37 21.11
C ASP A 147 -5.42 -11.14 21.97
#